data_aa1bd12921bce5e85b1d25be885b19d5
#
_entry.id   aa1bd12921bce5e85b1d25be885b19d5
#
_cell.length_a   1.000
_cell.length_b   1.000
_cell.length_c   1.000
_cell.angle_alpha   90.00
_cell.angle_beta   90.00
_cell.angle_gamma   90.00
#
_symmetry.space_group_name_H-M   'P 1'
#
loop_
_entity.id
_entity.type
_entity.pdbx_description
1 polymer ?
#
loop_
_entity_poly.entity_id
_entity_poly.type
_entity_poly.pdbx_seq_one_letter_code
_entity_poly.pdbx_strand_id
1 'polypeptide(L)'
;GSYSTGAYQREFLRANMDKNFETMVTEATLAWPMIMHLDNKDNIGPKSISGREEWRRREKEPATLNENHARELMELHTISPKGGYTQEDVQELAKIMTGWRPKWTKKSDQGTDVRFMSDRHEPGKKNVLGKTYKNGRKSLKIVIKDLVNHPSCREFIATKLCRYFITDNPSKQMIAPIIKAWEQSDGHLPEVHKAAIKVAFEYNNKYKKFQNPENWWLQTINMSGSAYAYPIPEKKMDKFQLGVLVSQELREPDWRLENIGCHPYKAKQPNGYSDISTDWLSTELIIRRLMYAKEAHHM
;
A
#
# COMPACT_ATOMS: atom_id res chain seq x y z
N GLY A 1 -3.78 -12.52 -7.79
CA GLY A 1 -3.54 -11.17 -7.42
C GLY A 1 -4.66 -10.16 -7.55
N SER A 2 -5.20 -9.85 -8.72
CA SER A 2 -6.10 -8.70 -8.93
C SER A 2 -7.45 -8.76 -8.21
N TYR A 3 -7.98 -9.93 -7.95
CA TYR A 3 -9.30 -10.10 -7.29
C TYR A 3 -9.37 -9.61 -5.84
N SER A 4 -8.24 -9.50 -5.16
CA SER A 4 -8.20 -9.06 -3.76
C SER A 4 -7.98 -7.56 -3.56
N THR A 5 -7.57 -6.84 -4.60
CA THR A 5 -7.18 -5.42 -4.48
C THR A 5 -8.36 -4.52 -4.13
N GLY A 6 -9.51 -4.71 -4.78
CA GLY A 6 -10.72 -3.93 -4.48
C GLY A 6 -11.24 -4.20 -3.06
N ALA A 7 -11.22 -5.44 -2.60
CA ALA A 7 -11.57 -5.80 -1.24
C ALA A 7 -10.57 -5.18 -0.23
N TYR A 8 -9.27 -5.24 -0.52
CA TYR A 8 -8.24 -4.65 0.32
C TYR A 8 -8.45 -3.13 0.48
N GLN A 9 -8.69 -2.42 -0.62
CA GLN A 9 -8.95 -0.99 -0.57
C GLN A 9 -10.20 -0.65 0.23
N ARG A 10 -11.30 -1.38 0.03
CA ARG A 10 -12.58 -1.09 0.69
C ARG A 10 -12.56 -1.45 2.16
N GLU A 11 -12.04 -2.62 2.50
CA GLU A 11 -12.20 -3.21 3.84
C GLU A 11 -11.06 -2.83 4.79
N PHE A 12 -9.87 -2.53 4.28
CA PHE A 12 -8.70 -2.23 5.11
C PHE A 12 -8.24 -0.77 4.99
N LEU A 13 -8.23 -0.18 3.81
CA LEU A 13 -7.78 1.20 3.66
C LEU A 13 -8.92 2.19 3.90
N ARG A 14 -9.98 2.15 3.09
CA ARG A 14 -11.11 3.11 3.21
C ARG A 14 -11.81 3.01 4.55
N ALA A 15 -12.00 1.81 5.09
CA ALA A 15 -12.62 1.59 6.39
C ALA A 15 -11.83 2.16 7.59
N ASN A 16 -10.60 2.59 7.36
CA ASN A 16 -9.73 3.17 8.39
C ASN A 16 -9.33 4.63 8.11
N MET A 17 -9.90 5.26 7.08
CA MET A 17 -9.55 6.65 6.74
C MET A 17 -10.07 7.69 7.75
N ASP A 18 -11.00 7.33 8.59
CA ASP A 18 -11.55 8.12 9.69
C ASP A 18 -10.86 7.87 11.05
N LYS A 19 -9.82 7.03 11.06
CA LYS A 19 -9.08 6.62 12.26
C LYS A 19 -7.67 7.22 12.28
N ASN A 20 -6.85 6.81 13.24
CA ASN A 20 -5.45 7.19 13.24
C ASN A 20 -4.61 6.29 12.30
N PHE A 21 -3.47 6.79 11.89
CA PHE A 21 -2.58 6.10 10.96
C PHE A 21 -2.03 4.78 11.52
N GLU A 22 -1.79 4.69 12.84
CA GLU A 22 -1.40 3.43 13.51
C GLU A 22 -2.41 2.32 13.24
N THR A 23 -3.69 2.63 13.38
CA THR A 23 -4.77 1.66 13.10
C THR A 23 -4.75 1.24 11.64
N MET A 24 -4.68 2.19 10.70
CA MET A 24 -4.63 1.88 9.28
C MET A 24 -3.44 0.98 8.93
N VAL A 25 -2.24 1.32 9.39
CA VAL A 25 -1.03 0.51 9.14
C VAL A 25 -1.15 -0.88 9.75
N THR A 26 -1.68 -0.98 10.97
CA THR A 26 -1.87 -2.28 11.64
C THR A 26 -2.83 -3.18 10.86
N GLU A 27 -4.00 -2.67 10.50
CA GLU A 27 -5.01 -3.42 9.76
C GLU A 27 -4.52 -3.77 8.33
N ALA A 28 -3.85 -2.84 7.66
CA ALA A 28 -3.28 -3.07 6.33
C ALA A 28 -2.17 -4.14 6.36
N THR A 29 -1.25 -4.07 7.34
CA THR A 29 -0.16 -5.05 7.51
C THR A 29 -0.70 -6.45 7.80
N LEU A 30 -1.76 -6.57 8.59
CA LEU A 30 -2.38 -7.84 8.95
C LEU A 30 -3.46 -8.29 7.96
N ALA A 31 -3.74 -7.51 6.92
CA ALA A 31 -4.68 -7.92 5.89
C ALA A 31 -4.14 -9.13 5.11
N TRP A 32 -5.00 -10.13 4.89
CA TRP A 32 -4.59 -11.33 4.16
C TRP A 32 -4.04 -11.05 2.74
N PRO A 33 -4.57 -10.06 1.97
CA PRO A 33 -4.00 -9.74 0.67
C PRO A 33 -2.56 -9.23 0.77
N MET A 34 -2.24 -8.44 1.80
CA MET A 34 -0.89 -7.93 2.03
C MET A 34 0.07 -9.04 2.45
N ILE A 35 -0.35 -9.94 3.35
CA ILE A 35 0.43 -11.11 3.76
C ILE A 35 0.72 -12.04 2.58
N MET A 36 -0.21 -12.15 1.64
CA MET A 36 -0.02 -12.93 0.42
C MET A 36 0.89 -12.20 -0.59
N HIS A 37 0.68 -10.91 -0.78
CA HIS A 37 1.40 -10.10 -1.77
C HIS A 37 2.89 -9.95 -1.45
N LEU A 38 3.20 -9.75 -0.17
CA LEU A 38 4.57 -9.61 0.32
C LEU A 38 5.15 -10.91 0.91
N ASP A 39 4.54 -12.05 0.59
CA ASP A 39 5.01 -13.40 0.91
C ASP A 39 5.25 -13.71 2.40
N ASN A 40 4.67 -12.92 3.30
CA ASN A 40 4.79 -13.20 4.73
C ASN A 40 4.16 -14.55 5.13
N LYS A 41 3.28 -15.11 4.29
CA LYS A 41 2.77 -16.48 4.44
C LYS A 41 3.88 -17.54 4.52
N ASP A 42 5.01 -17.27 3.87
CA ASP A 42 6.16 -18.16 3.80
C ASP A 42 7.25 -17.80 4.85
N ASN A 43 7.04 -16.74 5.62
CA ASN A 43 7.96 -16.29 6.67
C ASN A 43 7.86 -17.19 7.90
N ILE A 44 8.90 -18.01 8.13
CA ILE A 44 8.99 -18.99 9.23
C ILE A 44 10.21 -18.67 10.07
N GLY A 45 10.01 -18.67 11.39
CA GLY A 45 11.14 -18.51 12.30
C GLY A 45 12.12 -19.69 12.21
N PRO A 46 13.40 -19.50 11.88
CA PRO A 46 14.36 -20.60 11.76
C PRO A 46 14.49 -21.44 13.03
N LYS A 47 14.35 -20.82 14.20
CA LYS A 47 14.42 -21.49 15.50
C LYS A 47 13.05 -21.88 16.06
N SER A 48 11.98 -21.64 15.31
CA SER A 48 10.62 -22.09 15.68
C SER A 48 10.48 -23.61 15.60
N ILE A 49 9.39 -24.16 16.15
CA ILE A 49 9.12 -25.60 16.08
C ILE A 49 9.00 -26.03 14.61
N SER A 50 8.14 -25.36 13.84
CA SER A 50 7.96 -25.67 12.42
C SER A 50 9.21 -25.43 11.58
N GLY A 51 10.03 -24.41 11.87
CA GLY A 51 11.28 -24.14 11.16
C GLY A 51 12.29 -25.26 11.34
N ARG A 52 12.43 -25.77 12.55
CA ARG A 52 13.33 -26.94 12.85
C ARG A 52 12.83 -28.24 12.22
N GLU A 53 11.51 -28.46 12.17
CA GLU A 53 10.93 -29.62 11.51
C GLU A 53 11.10 -29.56 9.99
N GLU A 54 10.95 -28.39 9.40
CA GLU A 54 11.14 -28.19 7.97
C GLU A 54 12.60 -28.43 7.57
N TRP A 55 13.56 -27.96 8.37
CA TRP A 55 14.97 -28.27 8.20
C TRP A 55 15.27 -29.77 8.23
N ARG A 56 14.72 -30.49 9.21
CA ARG A 56 14.90 -31.96 9.32
C ARG A 56 14.35 -32.72 8.11
N ARG A 57 13.23 -32.24 7.50
CA ARG A 57 12.62 -32.89 6.34
C ARG A 57 13.37 -32.63 5.02
N ARG A 58 13.94 -31.46 4.89
CA ARG A 58 14.57 -31.03 3.61
C ARG A 58 16.06 -31.38 3.51
N GLU A 59 16.68 -31.90 4.57
CA GLU A 59 18.08 -32.34 4.67
C GLU A 59 19.15 -31.34 4.19
N LYS A 60 18.80 -30.15 3.71
CA LYS A 60 19.76 -29.29 2.99
C LYS A 60 19.87 -27.84 3.46
N GLU A 61 18.81 -27.22 3.96
CA GLU A 61 18.89 -25.82 4.39
C GLU A 61 17.88 -25.49 5.50
N PRO A 62 18.26 -24.69 6.51
CA PRO A 62 17.31 -24.19 7.51
C PRO A 62 16.23 -23.33 6.84
N ALA A 63 15.04 -23.31 7.42
CA ALA A 63 14.01 -22.36 7.00
C ALA A 63 14.58 -20.95 7.08
N THR A 64 14.47 -20.21 5.98
CA THR A 64 14.95 -18.83 5.90
C THR A 64 13.84 -17.87 6.26
N LEU A 65 14.20 -16.76 6.90
CA LEU A 65 13.30 -15.64 7.09
C LEU A 65 12.91 -15.06 5.72
N ASN A 66 11.62 -14.73 5.55
CA ASN A 66 11.20 -13.89 4.46
C ASN A 66 11.11 -12.45 4.96
N GLU A 67 12.01 -11.61 4.51
CA GLU A 67 12.16 -10.22 4.94
C GLU A 67 11.27 -9.24 4.16
N ASN A 68 10.68 -9.67 3.05
CA ASN A 68 10.01 -8.79 2.11
C ASN A 68 8.97 -7.88 2.79
N HIS A 69 8.04 -8.47 3.51
CA HIS A 69 6.99 -7.69 4.19
C HIS A 69 7.54 -6.76 5.28
N ALA A 70 8.55 -7.20 6.04
CA ALA A 70 9.18 -6.37 7.05
C ALA A 70 9.91 -5.17 6.41
N ARG A 71 10.61 -5.39 5.31
CA ARG A 71 11.28 -4.35 4.55
C ARG A 71 10.29 -3.31 4.05
N GLU A 72 9.23 -3.74 3.37
CA GLU A 72 8.23 -2.84 2.82
C GLU A 72 7.47 -2.07 3.92
N LEU A 73 7.22 -2.70 5.07
CA LEU A 73 6.62 -2.02 6.22
C LEU A 73 7.48 -0.85 6.72
N MET A 74 8.81 -1.03 6.79
CA MET A 74 9.73 0.04 7.19
C MET A 74 9.95 1.04 6.06
N GLU A 75 10.22 0.57 4.86
CA GLU A 75 10.70 1.38 3.74
C GLU A 75 9.60 2.19 3.06
N LEU A 76 8.46 1.55 2.78
CA LEU A 76 7.39 2.17 1.98
C LEU A 76 6.19 2.61 2.82
N HIS A 77 5.91 1.92 3.93
CA HIS A 77 4.67 2.17 4.68
C HIS A 77 4.86 3.04 5.91
N THR A 78 6.09 3.14 6.45
CA THR A 78 6.35 3.91 7.68
C THR A 78 7.56 4.84 7.58
N ILE A 79 8.76 4.39 8.02
CA ILE A 79 9.90 5.29 8.29
C ILE A 79 10.71 5.71 7.07
N SER A 80 10.46 5.14 5.92
CA SER A 80 11.16 5.39 4.65
C SER A 80 12.62 4.87 4.61
N PRO A 81 13.24 4.78 3.41
CA PRO A 81 14.66 4.40 3.28
C PRO A 81 15.63 5.31 4.06
N LYS A 82 15.19 6.55 4.37
CA LYS A 82 15.96 7.52 5.14
C LYS A 82 15.75 7.42 6.65
N GLY A 83 14.96 6.46 7.12
CA GLY A 83 14.57 6.30 8.52
C GLY A 83 15.68 5.85 9.46
N GLY A 84 16.87 5.56 8.95
CA GLY A 84 18.04 5.18 9.75
C GLY A 84 18.04 3.73 10.24
N TYR A 85 17.18 2.87 9.72
CA TYR A 85 17.17 1.43 10.02
C TYR A 85 18.30 0.70 9.27
N THR A 86 18.71 -0.41 9.84
CA THR A 86 19.74 -1.31 9.30
C THR A 86 19.12 -2.57 8.69
N GLN A 87 19.92 -3.36 7.98
CA GLN A 87 19.50 -4.69 7.53
C GLN A 87 19.16 -5.61 8.71
N GLU A 88 19.85 -5.47 9.83
CA GLU A 88 19.55 -6.23 11.05
C GLU A 88 18.16 -5.86 11.61
N ASP A 89 17.79 -4.57 11.61
CA ASP A 89 16.45 -4.14 12.02
C ASP A 89 15.35 -4.77 11.17
N VAL A 90 15.57 -4.88 9.86
CA VAL A 90 14.65 -5.56 8.94
C VAL A 90 14.52 -7.04 9.29
N GLN A 91 15.63 -7.72 9.57
CA GLN A 91 15.62 -9.13 9.98
C GLN A 91 14.93 -9.34 11.32
N GLU A 92 15.16 -8.48 12.28
CA GLU A 92 14.51 -8.54 13.59
C GLU A 92 13.01 -8.28 13.49
N LEU A 93 12.59 -7.33 12.64
CA LEU A 93 11.18 -7.11 12.34
C LEU A 93 10.57 -8.32 11.61
N ALA A 94 11.27 -8.90 10.66
CA ALA A 94 10.83 -10.13 9.98
C ALA A 94 10.62 -11.28 10.98
N LYS A 95 11.48 -11.43 11.99
CA LYS A 95 11.29 -12.39 13.09
C LYS A 95 10.04 -12.09 13.92
N ILE A 96 9.71 -10.82 14.17
CA ILE A 96 8.44 -10.41 14.82
C ILE A 96 7.23 -10.82 13.96
N MET A 97 7.35 -10.72 12.64
CA MET A 97 6.29 -11.00 11.69
C MET A 97 6.12 -12.50 11.37
N THR A 98 7.05 -13.36 11.79
CA THR A 98 6.88 -14.81 11.63
C THR A 98 5.63 -15.31 12.33
N GLY A 99 5.00 -16.34 11.76
CA GLY A 99 3.78 -16.98 12.30
C GLY A 99 2.47 -16.32 11.90
N TRP A 100 2.47 -15.10 11.36
CA TRP A 100 1.27 -14.47 10.81
C TRP A 100 0.98 -14.99 9.40
N ARG A 101 -0.17 -15.66 9.23
CA ARG A 101 -0.55 -16.34 7.99
C ARG A 101 -2.04 -16.24 7.70
N PRO A 102 -2.45 -16.39 6.41
CA PRO A 102 -3.85 -16.53 6.06
C PRO A 102 -4.47 -17.76 6.74
N LYS A 103 -5.69 -17.62 7.17
CA LYS A 103 -6.49 -18.73 7.69
C LYS A 103 -7.25 -19.38 6.53
N TRP A 104 -6.69 -20.47 6.00
CA TRP A 104 -7.36 -21.27 4.99
C TRP A 104 -8.52 -22.06 5.65
N THR A 105 -9.73 -21.86 5.15
CA THR A 105 -10.88 -22.67 5.53
C THR A 105 -11.31 -23.52 4.34
N LYS A 106 -11.73 -24.77 4.59
CA LYS A 106 -12.21 -25.67 3.53
C LYS A 106 -13.42 -25.14 2.73
N LYS A 107 -14.07 -24.07 3.23
CA LYS A 107 -15.27 -23.47 2.62
C LYS A 107 -15.00 -22.23 1.78
N SER A 108 -13.81 -21.66 1.82
CA SER A 108 -13.46 -20.52 0.99
C SER A 108 -12.08 -20.73 0.40
N ASP A 109 -11.99 -20.80 -0.91
CA ASP A 109 -10.71 -20.74 -1.66
C ASP A 109 -10.00 -19.40 -1.48
N GLN A 110 -10.63 -18.47 -0.78
CA GLN A 110 -10.11 -17.15 -0.43
C GLN A 110 -10.01 -17.06 1.09
N GLY A 111 -8.77 -17.10 1.60
CA GLY A 111 -8.51 -16.81 3.00
C GLY A 111 -8.89 -15.36 3.30
N THR A 112 -9.99 -15.16 4.01
CA THR A 112 -10.50 -13.83 4.37
C THR A 112 -9.95 -13.34 5.70
N ASP A 113 -9.25 -14.21 6.43
CA ASP A 113 -8.84 -13.97 7.81
C ASP A 113 -7.37 -14.33 8.02
N VAL A 114 -6.74 -13.71 9.00
CA VAL A 114 -5.33 -13.93 9.35
C VAL A 114 -5.24 -14.51 10.76
N ARG A 115 -4.37 -15.49 10.94
CA ARG A 115 -4.10 -16.10 12.24
C ARG A 115 -2.63 -16.03 12.59
N PHE A 116 -2.35 -16.04 13.88
CA PHE A 116 -1.01 -16.19 14.42
C PHE A 116 -0.78 -17.64 14.82
N MET A 117 0.31 -18.23 14.33
CA MET A 117 0.77 -19.59 14.60
C MET A 117 2.05 -19.54 15.43
N SER A 118 1.95 -19.85 16.72
CA SER A 118 3.09 -19.78 17.65
C SER A 118 4.20 -20.79 17.35
N ASP A 119 3.85 -21.94 16.77
CA ASP A 119 4.79 -22.97 16.33
C ASP A 119 5.69 -22.55 15.16
N ARG A 120 5.29 -21.49 14.41
CA ARG A 120 6.05 -20.90 13.30
C ARG A 120 6.74 -19.58 13.69
N HIS A 121 6.43 -19.06 14.87
CA HIS A 121 6.99 -17.79 15.32
C HIS A 121 8.40 -17.97 15.88
N GLU A 122 9.33 -17.11 15.45
CA GLU A 122 10.70 -17.10 15.96
C GLU A 122 10.72 -16.84 17.46
N PRO A 123 11.32 -17.70 18.28
CA PRO A 123 11.38 -17.53 19.72
C PRO A 123 12.32 -16.41 20.15
N GLY A 124 12.21 -15.98 21.39
CA GLY A 124 13.10 -14.98 22.00
C GLY A 124 12.69 -13.53 21.78
N LYS A 125 13.43 -12.62 22.43
CA LYS A 125 13.29 -11.17 22.26
C LYS A 125 13.86 -10.76 20.91
N LYS A 126 13.35 -9.65 20.34
CA LYS A 126 13.81 -9.06 19.08
C LYS A 126 14.18 -7.59 19.31
N ASN A 127 15.15 -7.10 18.57
CA ASN A 127 15.64 -5.72 18.70
C ASN A 127 15.41 -4.97 17.38
N VAL A 128 14.61 -3.94 17.41
CA VAL A 128 14.33 -3.13 16.21
C VAL A 128 14.56 -1.66 16.59
N LEU A 129 15.41 -0.97 15.82
CA LEU A 129 15.76 0.43 16.07
C LEU A 129 16.21 0.69 17.52
N GLY A 130 17.02 -0.20 18.08
CA GLY A 130 17.53 -0.10 19.44
C GLY A 130 16.52 -0.41 20.56
N LYS A 131 15.27 -0.74 20.23
CA LYS A 131 14.22 -1.08 21.18
C LYS A 131 13.97 -2.58 21.22
N THR A 132 13.88 -3.16 22.42
CA THR A 132 13.66 -4.59 22.64
C THR A 132 12.16 -4.91 22.75
N TYR A 133 11.70 -5.87 21.95
CA TYR A 133 10.31 -6.37 21.94
C TYR A 133 10.24 -7.78 22.53
N LYS A 134 9.18 -8.04 23.29
CA LYS A 134 8.93 -9.37 23.88
C LYS A 134 8.56 -10.38 22.79
N ASN A 135 8.73 -11.65 23.08
CA ASN A 135 8.25 -12.71 22.21
C ASN A 135 6.71 -12.74 22.11
N GLY A 136 6.18 -13.08 20.93
CA GLY A 136 4.78 -13.43 20.73
C GLY A 136 3.94 -12.40 19.96
N ARG A 137 2.69 -12.75 19.80
CA ARG A 137 1.69 -12.10 18.94
C ARG A 137 1.55 -10.59 19.12
N LYS A 138 1.67 -10.09 20.36
CA LYS A 138 1.42 -8.66 20.67
C LYS A 138 2.53 -7.73 20.14
N SER A 139 3.72 -8.25 19.91
CA SER A 139 4.89 -7.45 19.57
C SER A 139 4.76 -6.74 18.21
N LEU A 140 4.05 -7.33 17.25
CA LEU A 140 3.84 -6.68 15.95
C LEU A 140 3.07 -5.35 16.09
N LYS A 141 2.00 -5.31 16.86
CA LYS A 141 1.26 -4.06 17.09
C LYS A 141 2.09 -3.01 17.81
N ILE A 142 2.93 -3.45 18.76
CA ILE A 142 3.79 -2.54 19.53
C ILE A 142 4.87 -1.93 18.62
N VAL A 143 5.53 -2.74 17.79
CA VAL A 143 6.54 -2.21 16.86
C VAL A 143 5.93 -1.31 15.79
N ILE A 144 4.75 -1.64 15.25
CA ILE A 144 4.03 -0.76 14.32
C ILE A 144 3.76 0.60 14.96
N LYS A 145 3.29 0.63 16.21
CA LYS A 145 3.08 1.88 16.95
C LYS A 145 4.38 2.69 17.04
N ASP A 146 5.49 2.06 17.36
CA ASP A 146 6.79 2.74 17.45
C ASP A 146 7.26 3.26 16.09
N LEU A 147 7.08 2.49 15.00
CA LEU A 147 7.41 2.91 13.64
C LEU A 147 6.56 4.10 13.17
N VAL A 148 5.26 4.07 13.45
CA VAL A 148 4.34 5.16 13.08
C VAL A 148 4.65 6.44 13.85
N ASN A 149 5.07 6.32 15.11
CA ASN A 149 5.47 7.45 15.96
C ASN A 149 6.90 7.94 15.71
N HIS A 150 7.66 7.26 14.87
CA HIS A 150 8.99 7.70 14.51
C HIS A 150 8.95 9.03 13.73
N PRO A 151 9.83 10.01 14.02
CA PRO A 151 9.84 11.31 13.32
C PRO A 151 9.90 11.18 11.80
N SER A 152 10.72 10.24 11.30
CA SER A 152 10.84 9.98 9.84
C SER A 152 9.52 9.52 9.21
N CYS A 153 8.67 8.80 9.93
CA CYS A 153 7.37 8.38 9.41
C CYS A 153 6.48 9.59 9.11
N ARG A 154 6.36 10.51 10.05
CA ARG A 154 5.55 11.73 9.90
C ARG A 154 6.06 12.60 8.75
N GLU A 155 7.38 12.81 8.69
CA GLU A 155 7.99 13.56 7.60
C GLU A 155 7.79 12.90 6.24
N PHE A 156 7.96 11.58 6.18
CA PHE A 156 7.78 10.80 4.96
C PHE A 156 6.36 10.87 4.42
N ILE A 157 5.36 10.60 5.26
CA ILE A 157 3.95 10.64 4.85
C ILE A 157 3.51 12.06 4.49
N ALA A 158 3.87 13.08 5.29
CA ALA A 158 3.58 14.47 4.99
C ALA A 158 4.23 14.90 3.65
N THR A 159 5.46 14.46 3.39
CA THR A 159 6.14 14.70 2.10
C THR A 159 5.39 14.05 0.94
N LYS A 160 4.93 12.80 1.09
CA LYS A 160 4.15 12.11 0.05
C LYS A 160 2.82 12.80 -0.21
N LEU A 161 2.11 13.27 0.80
CA LEU A 161 0.88 14.05 0.63
C LEU A 161 1.13 15.35 -0.15
N CYS A 162 2.18 16.10 0.20
CA CYS A 162 2.56 17.30 -0.54
C CYS A 162 2.99 16.98 -1.98
N ARG A 163 3.73 15.89 -2.20
CA ARG A 163 4.10 15.44 -3.54
C ARG A 163 2.89 15.10 -4.38
N TYR A 164 1.94 14.42 -3.81
CA TYR A 164 0.73 14.02 -4.53
C TYR A 164 -0.11 15.23 -4.96
N PHE A 165 -0.31 16.21 -4.07
CA PHE A 165 -1.25 17.30 -4.30
C PHE A 165 -0.63 18.61 -4.83
N ILE A 166 0.65 18.89 -4.56
CA ILE A 166 1.18 20.25 -4.72
C ILE A 166 2.38 20.31 -5.68
N THR A 167 3.47 19.61 -5.35
CA THR A 167 4.73 19.72 -6.11
C THR A 167 5.64 18.53 -5.87
N ASP A 168 6.48 18.20 -6.84
CA ASP A 168 7.43 17.09 -6.74
C ASP A 168 8.47 17.29 -5.63
N ASN A 169 8.82 18.54 -5.33
CA ASN A 169 9.82 18.91 -4.34
C ASN A 169 9.22 19.84 -3.27
N PRO A 170 8.43 19.31 -2.32
CA PRO A 170 7.82 20.13 -1.28
C PRO A 170 8.87 20.69 -0.33
N SER A 171 8.72 21.98 0.02
CA SER A 171 9.55 22.63 1.01
C SER A 171 9.19 22.20 2.44
N LYS A 172 10.10 22.42 3.38
CA LYS A 172 9.82 22.19 4.81
C LYS A 172 8.62 23.02 5.30
N GLN A 173 8.39 24.21 4.76
CA GLN A 173 7.25 25.05 5.11
C GLN A 173 5.89 24.42 4.72
N MET A 174 5.84 23.67 3.62
CA MET A 174 4.63 22.94 3.20
C MET A 174 4.37 21.71 4.07
N ILE A 175 5.45 21.04 4.50
CA ILE A 175 5.37 19.80 5.27
C ILE A 175 5.04 20.06 6.74
N ALA A 176 5.58 21.13 7.33
CA ALA A 176 5.48 21.42 8.75
C ALA A 176 4.05 21.51 9.30
N PRO A 177 3.05 22.13 8.63
CA PRO A 177 1.68 22.16 9.14
C PRO A 177 1.04 20.78 9.21
N ILE A 178 1.39 19.87 8.29
CA ILE A 178 0.88 18.49 8.26
C ILE A 178 1.48 17.68 9.41
N ILE A 179 2.79 17.82 9.63
CA ILE A 179 3.47 17.18 10.78
C ILE A 179 2.86 17.68 12.11
N LYS A 180 2.66 19.00 12.24
CA LYS A 180 2.04 19.58 13.41
C LYS A 180 0.63 19.02 13.67
N ALA A 181 -0.19 18.91 12.64
CA ALA A 181 -1.53 18.33 12.76
C ALA A 181 -1.45 16.86 13.20
N TRP A 182 -0.48 16.10 12.66
CA TRP A 182 -0.22 14.73 13.07
C TRP A 182 0.11 14.63 14.56
N GLU A 183 1.06 15.42 15.03
CA GLU A 183 1.50 15.42 16.44
C GLU A 183 0.38 15.81 17.40
N GLN A 184 -0.44 16.79 17.02
CA GLN A 184 -1.56 17.27 17.84
C GLN A 184 -2.74 16.30 17.90
N SER A 185 -2.88 15.43 16.90
CA SER A 185 -4.02 14.52 16.78
C SER A 185 -3.65 13.03 16.94
N ASP A 186 -2.41 12.72 17.36
CA ASP A 186 -1.88 11.34 17.39
C ASP A 186 -2.08 10.61 16.05
N GLY A 187 -1.82 11.32 14.95
CA GLY A 187 -1.95 10.78 13.59
C GLY A 187 -3.38 10.51 13.15
N HIS A 188 -4.38 11.20 13.72
CA HIS A 188 -5.77 11.09 13.28
C HIS A 188 -5.91 11.57 11.83
N LEU A 189 -6.21 10.64 10.92
CA LEU A 189 -6.15 10.87 9.48
C LEU A 189 -7.04 12.02 9.00
N PRO A 190 -8.28 12.22 9.47
CA PRO A 190 -9.07 13.39 9.09
C PRO A 190 -8.38 14.73 9.36
N GLU A 191 -7.69 14.89 10.50
CA GLU A 191 -6.96 16.11 10.83
C GLU A 191 -5.69 16.27 9.97
N VAL A 192 -4.98 15.18 9.71
CA VAL A 192 -3.82 15.16 8.81
C VAL A 192 -4.23 15.52 7.37
N HIS A 193 -5.31 14.94 6.86
CA HIS A 193 -5.84 15.23 5.53
C HIS A 193 -6.33 16.68 5.42
N LYS A 194 -7.04 17.17 6.43
CA LYS A 194 -7.48 18.58 6.49
C LYS A 194 -6.30 19.55 6.43
N ALA A 195 -5.22 19.26 7.15
CA ALA A 195 -4.00 20.07 7.08
C ALA A 195 -3.36 20.01 5.68
N ALA A 196 -3.26 18.83 5.07
CA ALA A 196 -2.74 18.67 3.71
C ALA A 196 -3.56 19.43 2.66
N ILE A 197 -4.90 19.37 2.75
CA ILE A 197 -5.80 20.12 1.87
C ILE A 197 -5.61 21.63 2.05
N LYS A 198 -5.50 22.14 3.27
CA LYS A 198 -5.24 23.56 3.52
C LYS A 198 -3.93 24.02 2.88
N VAL A 199 -2.86 23.26 3.05
CA VAL A 199 -1.57 23.55 2.41
C VAL A 199 -1.70 23.53 0.89
N ALA A 200 -2.42 22.55 0.32
CA ALA A 200 -2.64 22.48 -1.13
C ALA A 200 -3.38 23.72 -1.66
N PHE A 201 -4.39 24.21 -0.98
CA PHE A 201 -5.08 25.44 -1.34
C PHE A 201 -4.19 26.67 -1.23
N GLU A 202 -3.38 26.78 -0.18
CA GLU A 202 -2.46 27.92 0.03
C GLU A 202 -1.43 28.02 -1.10
N TYR A 203 -0.98 26.91 -1.64
CA TYR A 203 0.05 26.85 -2.69
C TYR A 203 -0.51 26.64 -4.10
N ASN A 204 -1.82 26.52 -4.28
CA ASN A 204 -2.48 26.23 -5.57
C ASN A 204 -2.07 27.19 -6.71
N ASN A 205 -1.88 28.47 -6.43
CA ASN A 205 -1.49 29.46 -7.44
C ASN A 205 0.01 29.51 -7.70
N LYS A 206 0.84 28.90 -6.85
CA LYS A 206 2.30 28.94 -6.93
C LYS A 206 2.90 27.77 -7.68
N TYR A 207 2.24 26.62 -7.59
CA TYR A 207 2.75 25.37 -8.15
C TYR A 207 1.67 24.69 -8.99
N LYS A 208 2.08 24.26 -10.17
CA LYS A 208 1.22 23.46 -11.06
C LYS A 208 1.86 22.09 -11.20
N LYS A 209 1.29 21.11 -10.50
CA LYS A 209 1.75 19.74 -10.61
C LYS A 209 1.27 19.11 -11.91
N PHE A 210 2.20 18.51 -12.65
CA PHE A 210 1.83 17.67 -13.78
C PHE A 210 1.12 16.41 -13.28
N GLN A 211 -0.04 16.13 -13.81
CA GLN A 211 -0.86 15.03 -13.33
C GLN A 211 -0.33 13.67 -13.78
N ASN A 212 -0.35 12.71 -12.87
CA ASN A 212 -0.13 11.32 -13.22
C ASN A 212 -1.20 10.85 -14.25
N PRO A 213 -0.99 9.76 -14.98
CA PRO A 213 -1.90 9.32 -16.02
C PRO A 213 -3.34 9.05 -15.54
N GLU A 214 -3.49 8.45 -14.35
CA GLU A 214 -4.81 8.13 -13.79
C GLU A 214 -5.63 9.39 -13.48
N ASN A 215 -5.04 10.35 -12.77
CA ASN A 215 -5.71 11.62 -12.44
C ASN A 215 -6.03 12.43 -13.69
N TRP A 216 -5.10 12.47 -14.65
CA TRP A 216 -5.32 13.14 -15.92
C TRP A 216 -6.47 12.49 -16.70
N TRP A 217 -6.52 11.18 -16.76
CA TRP A 217 -7.56 10.43 -17.45
C TRP A 217 -8.94 10.64 -16.83
N LEU A 218 -9.03 10.57 -15.49
CA LEU A 218 -10.29 10.83 -14.76
C LEU A 218 -10.80 12.26 -15.00
N GLN A 219 -9.91 13.25 -15.02
CA GLN A 219 -10.29 14.63 -15.35
C GLN A 219 -10.75 14.77 -16.80
N THR A 220 -10.07 14.15 -17.75
CA THR A 220 -10.45 14.21 -19.17
C THR A 220 -11.84 13.62 -19.38
N ILE A 221 -12.15 12.49 -18.79
CA ILE A 221 -13.51 11.89 -18.83
C ILE A 221 -14.53 12.85 -18.21
N ASN A 222 -14.24 13.37 -17.03
CA ASN A 222 -15.16 14.27 -16.34
C ASN A 222 -15.43 15.55 -17.15
N MET A 223 -14.41 16.10 -17.79
CA MET A 223 -14.53 17.30 -18.64
C MET A 223 -15.25 17.03 -19.96
N SER A 224 -15.13 15.84 -20.54
CA SER A 224 -15.82 15.47 -21.77
C SER A 224 -17.32 15.17 -21.56
N GLY A 225 -17.78 15.11 -20.31
CA GLY A 225 -19.14 14.69 -19.96
C GLY A 225 -19.40 13.20 -20.19
N SER A 226 -18.37 12.44 -20.53
CA SER A 226 -18.48 10.99 -20.71
C SER A 226 -18.70 10.32 -19.35
N ALA A 227 -19.76 9.55 -19.22
CA ALA A 227 -20.03 8.74 -18.06
C ALA A 227 -19.55 7.32 -18.33
N TYR A 228 -18.52 6.86 -17.62
CA TYR A 228 -18.29 5.41 -17.50
C TYR A 228 -19.33 4.85 -16.53
N ALA A 229 -20.47 4.49 -17.07
CA ALA A 229 -21.44 3.70 -16.34
C ALA A 229 -20.98 2.24 -16.42
N TYR A 230 -20.60 1.65 -15.29
CA TYR A 230 -20.58 0.19 -15.21
C TYR A 230 -22.03 -0.28 -15.39
N PRO A 231 -22.35 -1.11 -16.39
CA PRO A 231 -23.69 -1.64 -16.49
C PRO A 231 -23.94 -2.48 -15.24
N ILE A 232 -24.84 -1.97 -14.42
CA ILE A 232 -25.42 -2.77 -13.34
C ILE A 232 -26.35 -3.76 -14.04
N PRO A 233 -26.11 -5.06 -13.97
CA PRO A 233 -26.97 -6.01 -14.64
C PRO A 233 -28.41 -5.87 -14.10
N GLU A 234 -29.35 -5.57 -14.97
CA GLU A 234 -30.77 -5.46 -14.63
C GLU A 234 -31.38 -6.81 -14.18
N LYS A 235 -30.70 -7.91 -14.47
CA LYS A 235 -31.11 -9.26 -14.10
C LYS A 235 -30.04 -9.94 -13.26
N LYS A 236 -30.47 -10.81 -12.35
CA LYS A 236 -29.61 -11.65 -11.54
C LYS A 236 -28.80 -12.59 -12.47
N MET A 237 -27.55 -12.25 -12.70
CA MET A 237 -26.62 -13.05 -13.48
C MET A 237 -26.00 -14.16 -12.61
N ASP A 238 -25.68 -15.29 -13.20
CA ASP A 238 -24.84 -16.27 -12.54
C ASP A 238 -23.40 -15.77 -12.43
N LYS A 239 -22.58 -16.44 -11.60
CA LYS A 239 -21.18 -16.04 -11.35
C LYS A 239 -20.32 -16.02 -12.61
N PHE A 240 -20.62 -16.88 -13.58
CA PHE A 240 -19.88 -16.97 -14.84
C PHE A 240 -20.24 -15.83 -15.79
N GLN A 241 -21.54 -15.56 -15.97
CA GLN A 241 -22.04 -14.44 -16.78
C GLN A 241 -21.56 -13.10 -16.23
N LEU A 242 -21.62 -12.90 -14.90
CA LEU A 242 -21.08 -11.72 -14.25
C LEU A 242 -19.57 -11.60 -14.47
N GLY A 243 -18.84 -12.71 -14.38
CA GLY A 243 -17.39 -12.76 -14.64
C GLY A 243 -17.03 -12.36 -16.07
N VAL A 244 -17.80 -12.82 -17.06
CA VAL A 244 -17.59 -12.48 -18.47
C VAL A 244 -17.91 -11.00 -18.72
N LEU A 245 -19.03 -10.49 -18.22
CA LEU A 245 -19.40 -9.08 -18.35
C LEU A 245 -18.34 -8.16 -17.74
N VAL A 246 -17.97 -8.41 -16.49
CA VAL A 246 -16.92 -7.66 -15.78
C VAL A 246 -15.58 -7.74 -16.51
N SER A 247 -15.21 -8.88 -17.09
CA SER A 247 -13.95 -9.02 -17.84
C SER A 247 -13.95 -8.27 -19.17
N GLN A 248 -15.08 -8.15 -19.82
CA GLN A 248 -15.21 -7.41 -21.08
C GLN A 248 -15.22 -5.90 -20.88
N GLU A 249 -15.90 -5.41 -19.86
CA GLU A 249 -16.04 -3.98 -19.62
C GLU A 249 -14.91 -3.35 -18.82
N LEU A 250 -14.21 -4.11 -17.96
CA LEU A 250 -12.98 -3.67 -17.33
C LEU A 250 -11.77 -3.64 -18.29
N ARG A 251 -11.88 -4.23 -19.48
CA ARG A 251 -10.80 -4.18 -20.47
C ARG A 251 -10.54 -2.78 -21.01
N GLU A 252 -11.57 -1.98 -21.21
CA GLU A 252 -11.39 -0.66 -21.81
C GLU A 252 -10.68 0.35 -20.93
N PRO A 253 -11.05 0.56 -19.66
CA PRO A 253 -10.32 1.45 -18.77
C PRO A 253 -8.86 1.00 -18.55
N ASP A 254 -8.64 -0.29 -18.36
CA ASP A 254 -7.30 -0.86 -18.16
C ASP A 254 -6.40 -0.62 -19.35
N TRP A 255 -6.88 -0.90 -20.56
CA TRP A 255 -6.13 -0.71 -21.81
C TRP A 255 -5.84 0.78 -22.07
N ARG A 256 -6.79 1.67 -21.84
CA ARG A 256 -6.60 3.11 -22.05
C ARG A 256 -5.57 3.69 -21.10
N LEU A 257 -5.62 3.31 -19.81
CA LEU A 257 -4.62 3.70 -18.84
C LEU A 257 -3.24 3.09 -19.13
N GLU A 258 -3.18 1.84 -19.61
CA GLU A 258 -1.95 1.21 -20.03
C GLU A 258 -1.31 1.97 -21.20
N ASN A 259 -2.09 2.39 -22.19
CA ASN A 259 -1.61 3.18 -23.32
C ASN A 259 -1.00 4.52 -22.93
N ILE A 260 -1.50 5.16 -21.87
CA ILE A 260 -0.92 6.40 -21.35
C ILE A 260 0.11 6.16 -20.24
N GLY A 261 0.56 4.91 -20.06
CA GLY A 261 1.69 4.54 -19.22
C GLY A 261 1.35 4.06 -17.81
N CYS A 262 0.07 3.91 -17.46
CA CYS A 262 -0.33 3.52 -16.11
C CYS A 262 -1.36 2.39 -16.14
N HIS A 263 -0.89 1.14 -16.16
CA HIS A 263 -1.82 0.02 -16.01
C HIS A 263 -2.24 -0.11 -14.53
N PRO A 264 -3.53 0.04 -14.19
CA PRO A 264 -3.97 -0.05 -12.80
C PRO A 264 -3.50 -1.33 -12.13
N TYR A 265 -2.97 -1.21 -10.91
CA TYR A 265 -2.51 -2.32 -10.08
C TYR A 265 -1.41 -3.22 -10.67
N LYS A 266 -0.74 -2.79 -11.74
CA LYS A 266 0.37 -3.53 -12.37
C LYS A 266 1.70 -2.76 -12.36
N ALA A 267 1.93 -1.91 -11.36
CA ALA A 267 3.25 -1.35 -11.14
C ALA A 267 4.29 -2.47 -11.00
N LYS A 268 5.42 -2.33 -11.69
CA LYS A 268 6.47 -3.37 -11.74
C LYS A 268 7.22 -3.50 -10.41
N GLN A 269 7.18 -2.46 -9.58
CA GLN A 269 7.89 -2.39 -8.31
C GLN A 269 6.92 -2.17 -7.15
N PRO A 270 7.27 -2.62 -5.93
CA PRO A 270 6.41 -2.51 -4.76
C PRO A 270 6.14 -1.05 -4.31
N ASN A 271 6.97 -0.09 -4.71
CA ASN A 271 6.77 1.33 -4.46
C ASN A 271 5.65 1.97 -5.31
N GLY A 272 5.04 1.21 -6.22
CA GLY A 272 3.96 1.70 -7.08
C GLY A 272 4.47 2.54 -8.26
N TYR A 273 3.56 3.32 -8.83
CA TYR A 273 3.89 4.30 -9.86
C TYR A 273 4.46 5.57 -9.26
N SER A 274 5.30 6.26 -10.04
CA SER A 274 5.99 7.46 -9.57
C SER A 274 5.03 8.63 -9.30
N ASP A 275 5.31 9.35 -8.21
CA ASP A 275 4.65 10.62 -7.88
C ASP A 275 5.35 11.83 -8.54
N ILE A 276 6.45 11.61 -9.28
CA ILE A 276 7.29 12.66 -9.83
C ILE A 276 6.90 12.97 -11.28
N SER A 277 6.70 14.23 -11.60
CA SER A 277 6.23 14.68 -12.92
C SER A 277 7.16 14.30 -14.07
N THR A 278 8.48 14.31 -13.86
CA THR A 278 9.47 13.98 -14.89
C THR A 278 9.31 12.57 -15.45
N ASP A 279 8.84 11.64 -14.66
CA ASP A 279 8.64 10.25 -15.08
C ASP A 279 7.44 10.10 -16.06
N TRP A 280 6.59 11.13 -16.12
CA TRP A 280 5.40 11.18 -16.96
C TRP A 280 5.49 12.17 -18.13
N LEU A 281 6.61 12.90 -18.25
CA LEU A 281 6.82 13.95 -19.24
C LEU A 281 7.53 13.48 -20.51
N SER A 282 7.61 12.17 -20.78
CA SER A 282 8.17 11.71 -22.04
C SER A 282 7.30 12.16 -23.24
N THR A 283 7.94 12.49 -24.33
CA THR A 283 7.25 12.91 -25.57
C THR A 283 6.21 11.89 -26.02
N GLU A 284 6.54 10.61 -25.91
CA GLU A 284 5.62 9.51 -26.26
C GLU A 284 4.36 9.50 -25.40
N LEU A 285 4.50 9.63 -24.08
CA LEU A 285 3.34 9.64 -23.17
C LEU A 285 2.46 10.87 -23.36
N ILE A 286 3.06 12.03 -23.66
CA ILE A 286 2.32 13.26 -23.97
C ILE A 286 1.52 13.07 -25.28
N ILE A 287 2.15 12.57 -26.34
CA ILE A 287 1.46 12.30 -27.60
C ILE A 287 0.29 11.33 -27.39
N ARG A 288 0.49 10.25 -26.65
CA ARG A 288 -0.57 9.29 -26.35
C ARG A 288 -1.75 9.92 -25.61
N ARG A 289 -1.50 10.83 -24.66
CA ARG A 289 -2.55 11.61 -23.98
C ARG A 289 -3.31 12.53 -24.93
N LEU A 290 -2.61 13.22 -25.83
CA LEU A 290 -3.24 14.09 -26.83
C LEU A 290 -4.10 13.29 -27.81
N MET A 291 -3.63 12.12 -28.25
CA MET A 291 -4.43 11.22 -29.08
C MET A 291 -5.70 10.76 -28.37
N TYR A 292 -5.57 10.36 -27.09
CA TYR A 292 -6.73 9.98 -26.28
C TYR A 292 -7.72 11.14 -26.11
N ALA A 293 -7.25 12.35 -25.80
CA ALA A 293 -8.10 13.51 -25.63
C ALA A 293 -8.88 13.84 -26.93
N LYS A 294 -8.24 13.67 -28.10
CA LYS A 294 -8.90 13.85 -29.39
C LYS A 294 -10.02 12.80 -29.61
N GLU A 295 -9.77 11.56 -29.25
CA GLU A 295 -10.80 10.50 -29.34
C GLU A 295 -11.94 10.74 -28.37
N ALA A 296 -11.64 11.10 -27.12
CA ALA A 296 -12.64 11.37 -26.08
C ALA A 296 -13.57 12.56 -26.42
N HIS A 297 -13.12 13.50 -27.26
CA HIS A 297 -13.96 14.61 -27.73
C HIS A 297 -15.02 14.17 -28.74
N HIS A 298 -14.84 13.02 -29.37
CA HIS A 298 -15.76 12.43 -30.36
C HIS A 298 -16.68 11.34 -29.79
N MET A 299 -16.55 11.03 -28.49
CA MET A 299 -17.43 10.12 -27.74
C MET A 299 -18.59 10.89 -27.09
#